data_8838de1744e1cd9e35db5e9c690ba634
#
_entry.id   8838de1744e1cd9e35db5e9c690ba634
#
_cell.length_a   1.000
_cell.length_b   1.000
_cell.length_c   1.000
_cell.angle_alpha   90.00
_cell.angle_beta   90.00
_cell.angle_gamma   90.00
#
_symmetry.space_group_name_H-M   'P 1'
#
loop_
_entity.id
_entity.type
_entity.pdbx_description
1 polymer ?
#
loop_
_entity_poly.entity_id
_entity_poly.type
_entity_poly.pdbx_seq_one_letter_code
_entity_poly.pdbx_strand_id
1 'polypeptide(L)'
;MRNIYFFLFAFCNGLFSNAQVINFPDANFKSKLLQSNASNTIAKNLSGNYFNIDTNYNGEIEQTEALQVSYLNVSSSNISSVIGLSFFTNIQTFNCETNILTNLDVTNLTNLRGLGCSSNNLQSLDVTNNHNLFVLYCIGNNLSSLNLNECPIFIALLCSYNNLTSLFLRNGSNEQQLEFNHNPNLLSVCGDDNELTGLQNAVNYYGYTNCTVSSVCSLSTSSFEFNDYFSLYPNPVSGLLNIQTKNNIQISSISIYNTLGQLLLVVPDATYAIDVSTLNSETYFIKINSDKGVANSKFIKQ
;
A
#
# COMPACT_ATOMS: atom_id res chain seq x y z
N MET A 1 -41.24 -68.79 -13.65
CA MET A 1 -40.88 -67.39 -13.88
C MET A 1 -40.27 -66.86 -12.62
N ARG A 2 -38.94 -66.60 -12.63
CA ARG A 2 -38.17 -66.23 -11.42
C ARG A 2 -37.80 -64.77 -11.57
N ASN A 3 -38.41 -63.85 -10.84
CA ASN A 3 -38.13 -62.41 -10.84
C ASN A 3 -36.80 -62.15 -10.14
N ILE A 4 -35.83 -61.67 -10.90
CA ILE A 4 -34.53 -61.18 -10.38
C ILE A 4 -34.72 -59.68 -10.08
N TYR A 5 -34.72 -59.27 -8.83
CA TYR A 5 -34.66 -57.88 -8.41
C TYR A 5 -33.18 -57.44 -8.45
N PHE A 6 -32.85 -56.54 -9.35
CA PHE A 6 -31.56 -55.84 -9.37
C PHE A 6 -31.61 -54.69 -8.34
N PHE A 7 -30.92 -54.84 -7.21
CA PHE A 7 -30.68 -53.73 -6.31
C PHE A 7 -29.56 -52.86 -6.88
N LEU A 8 -29.92 -51.67 -7.39
CA LEU A 8 -28.97 -50.66 -7.77
C LEU A 8 -28.47 -49.94 -6.51
N PHE A 9 -27.28 -50.32 -6.01
CA PHE A 9 -26.59 -49.58 -4.98
C PHE A 9 -26.01 -48.31 -5.63
N ALA A 10 -26.69 -47.16 -5.49
CA ALA A 10 -26.14 -45.87 -5.80
C ALA A 10 -25.05 -45.52 -4.76
N PHE A 11 -23.80 -45.73 -5.14
CA PHE A 11 -22.66 -45.21 -4.38
C PHE A 11 -22.68 -43.70 -4.50
N CYS A 12 -23.29 -43.02 -3.52
CA CYS A 12 -23.17 -41.59 -3.36
C CYS A 12 -21.74 -41.30 -2.86
N ASN A 13 -20.79 -41.12 -3.80
CA ASN A 13 -19.50 -40.54 -3.49
C ASN A 13 -19.75 -39.10 -3.10
N GLY A 14 -19.98 -38.87 -1.81
CA GLY A 14 -19.90 -37.52 -1.23
C GLY A 14 -18.51 -36.98 -1.56
N LEU A 15 -18.44 -36.04 -2.48
CA LEU A 15 -17.28 -35.18 -2.65
C LEU A 15 -17.12 -34.43 -1.34
N PHE A 16 -16.36 -34.97 -0.40
CA PHE A 16 -15.81 -34.20 0.71
C PHE A 16 -14.86 -33.20 0.03
N SER A 17 -15.38 -32.03 -0.30
CA SER A 17 -14.56 -30.86 -0.53
C SER A 17 -13.82 -30.61 0.77
N ASN A 18 -12.59 -31.13 0.90
CA ASN A 18 -11.73 -30.70 1.98
C ASN A 18 -11.58 -29.20 1.84
N ALA A 19 -12.18 -28.44 2.73
CA ALA A 19 -11.99 -27.01 2.79
C ALA A 19 -10.49 -26.76 2.97
N GLN A 20 -9.91 -25.95 2.09
CA GLN A 20 -8.47 -25.69 2.12
C GLN A 20 -8.10 -24.96 3.41
N VAL A 21 -7.24 -25.56 4.21
CA VAL A 21 -6.68 -24.97 5.43
C VAL A 21 -5.77 -23.80 5.06
N ILE A 22 -5.94 -22.69 5.76
CA ILE A 22 -5.12 -21.49 5.58
C ILE A 22 -3.82 -21.64 6.39
N ASN A 23 -2.68 -21.35 5.76
CA ASN A 23 -1.42 -21.30 6.45
C ASN A 23 -1.21 -19.95 7.15
N PHE A 24 -1.00 -19.97 8.47
CA PHE A 24 -0.66 -18.82 9.30
C PHE A 24 0.74 -19.01 9.88
N PRO A 25 1.80 -18.45 9.28
CA PRO A 25 3.18 -18.61 9.79
C PRO A 25 3.40 -17.97 11.17
N ASP A 26 2.64 -16.91 11.51
CA ASP A 26 2.72 -16.29 12.82
C ASP A 26 1.82 -17.05 13.82
N ALA A 27 2.43 -17.68 14.80
CA ALA A 27 1.73 -18.49 15.80
C ALA A 27 0.81 -17.64 16.70
N ASN A 28 1.17 -16.38 16.96
CA ASN A 28 0.34 -15.47 17.75
C ASN A 28 -0.91 -15.07 16.97
N PHE A 29 -0.78 -14.83 15.66
CA PHE A 29 -1.93 -14.56 14.81
C PHE A 29 -2.87 -15.76 14.76
N LYS A 30 -2.37 -16.96 14.46
CA LYS A 30 -3.18 -18.19 14.49
C LYS A 30 -3.85 -18.41 15.84
N SER A 31 -3.09 -18.31 16.92
CA SER A 31 -3.62 -18.49 18.29
C SER A 31 -4.72 -17.48 18.62
N LYS A 32 -4.58 -16.21 18.18
CA LYS A 32 -5.60 -15.19 18.39
C LYS A 32 -6.89 -15.50 17.63
N LEU A 33 -6.81 -15.98 16.39
CA LEU A 33 -7.97 -16.39 15.61
C LEU A 33 -8.72 -17.56 16.29
N LEU A 34 -8.00 -18.58 16.74
CA LEU A 34 -8.56 -19.76 17.42
C LEU A 34 -9.18 -19.46 18.80
N GLN A 35 -8.81 -18.33 19.43
CA GLN A 35 -9.43 -17.88 20.68
C GLN A 35 -10.80 -17.23 20.48
N SER A 36 -11.20 -16.95 19.23
CA SER A 36 -12.50 -16.32 18.96
C SER A 36 -13.66 -17.17 19.46
N ASN A 37 -14.66 -16.53 20.05
CA ASN A 37 -15.88 -17.17 20.50
C ASN A 37 -17.01 -16.14 20.71
N ALA A 38 -18.21 -16.61 21.02
CA ALA A 38 -19.39 -15.76 21.21
C ALA A 38 -19.33 -14.83 22.44
N SER A 39 -18.35 -15.05 23.34
CA SER A 39 -18.24 -14.29 24.61
C SER A 39 -17.11 -13.26 24.59
N ASN A 40 -16.33 -13.19 23.50
CA ASN A 40 -15.25 -12.21 23.37
C ASN A 40 -15.44 -11.32 22.12
N THR A 41 -14.54 -10.35 21.95
CA THR A 41 -14.64 -9.31 20.91
C THR A 41 -13.68 -9.54 19.73
N ILE A 42 -13.23 -10.78 19.50
CA ILE A 42 -12.21 -11.08 18.50
C ILE A 42 -12.81 -11.06 17.09
N ALA A 43 -13.89 -11.80 16.86
CA ALA A 43 -14.48 -11.92 15.52
C ALA A 43 -16.00 -11.85 15.54
N LYS A 44 -16.56 -11.16 14.49
CA LYS A 44 -18.00 -11.22 14.21
C LYS A 44 -18.22 -11.86 12.86
N ASN A 45 -19.31 -12.63 12.77
CA ASN A 45 -19.77 -13.20 11.51
C ASN A 45 -20.48 -12.15 10.62
N LEU A 46 -20.93 -12.57 9.44
CA LEU A 46 -21.64 -11.71 8.48
C LEU A 46 -22.97 -11.15 9.02
N SER A 47 -23.57 -11.78 10.03
CA SER A 47 -24.76 -11.28 10.72
C SER A 47 -24.43 -10.32 11.89
N GLY A 48 -23.15 -10.00 12.12
CA GLY A 48 -22.71 -9.08 13.16
C GLY A 48 -22.60 -9.68 14.57
N ASN A 49 -22.76 -10.99 14.72
CA ASN A 49 -22.67 -11.69 16.01
C ASN A 49 -21.23 -12.15 16.26
N TYR A 50 -20.78 -12.06 17.51
CA TYR A 50 -19.52 -12.69 17.92
C TYR A 50 -19.63 -14.20 17.81
N PHE A 51 -18.57 -14.86 17.34
CA PHE A 51 -18.58 -16.28 17.07
C PHE A 51 -17.19 -16.89 17.13
N ASN A 52 -17.11 -18.22 17.13
CA ASN A 52 -15.88 -18.96 16.95
C ASN A 52 -15.58 -19.09 15.45
N ILE A 53 -14.40 -18.64 15.00
CA ILE A 53 -14.01 -18.76 13.58
C ILE A 53 -13.81 -20.23 13.23
N ASP A 54 -13.08 -21.00 14.07
CA ASP A 54 -12.94 -22.46 13.97
C ASP A 54 -14.28 -23.13 14.35
N THR A 55 -15.17 -23.22 13.38
CA THR A 55 -16.56 -23.71 13.61
C THR A 55 -16.65 -25.21 13.77
N ASN A 56 -15.67 -25.95 13.24
CA ASN A 56 -15.61 -27.41 13.32
C ASN A 56 -14.71 -27.91 14.46
N TYR A 57 -14.04 -27.00 15.19
CA TYR A 57 -13.19 -27.26 16.36
C TYR A 57 -12.01 -28.20 16.06
N ASN A 58 -11.43 -28.13 14.86
CA ASN A 58 -10.30 -28.96 14.46
C ASN A 58 -8.92 -28.33 14.77
N GLY A 59 -8.90 -27.06 15.25
CA GLY A 59 -7.69 -26.32 15.56
C GLY A 59 -6.99 -25.70 14.33
N GLU A 60 -7.66 -25.69 13.21
CA GLU A 60 -7.26 -25.03 11.96
C GLU A 60 -8.31 -23.99 11.58
N ILE A 61 -8.00 -23.13 10.63
CA ILE A 61 -8.94 -22.20 10.01
C ILE A 61 -8.94 -22.49 8.52
N GLU A 62 -10.10 -22.84 8.00
CA GLU A 62 -10.30 -23.06 6.58
C GLU A 62 -10.77 -21.79 5.85
N GLN A 63 -10.58 -21.76 4.53
CA GLN A 63 -11.06 -20.64 3.71
C GLN A 63 -12.58 -20.40 3.86
N THR A 64 -13.36 -21.45 3.99
CA THR A 64 -14.82 -21.36 4.20
C THR A 64 -15.19 -20.70 5.50
N GLU A 65 -14.38 -20.85 6.54
CA GLU A 65 -14.54 -20.22 7.85
C GLU A 65 -14.10 -18.75 7.82
N ALA A 66 -12.95 -18.48 7.18
CA ALA A 66 -12.45 -17.11 6.99
C ALA A 66 -13.48 -16.24 6.25
N LEU A 67 -14.18 -16.79 5.27
CA LEU A 67 -15.25 -16.10 4.52
C LEU A 67 -16.47 -15.71 5.37
N GLN A 68 -16.65 -16.27 6.55
CA GLN A 68 -17.74 -15.91 7.47
C GLN A 68 -17.43 -14.69 8.32
N VAL A 69 -16.17 -14.20 8.31
CA VAL A 69 -15.72 -13.10 9.18
C VAL A 69 -16.01 -11.76 8.53
N SER A 70 -16.76 -10.89 9.24
CA SER A 70 -17.00 -9.49 8.83
C SER A 70 -16.23 -8.47 9.69
N TYR A 71 -15.88 -8.83 10.91
CA TYR A 71 -15.10 -8.04 11.85
C TYR A 71 -14.02 -8.90 12.48
N LEU A 72 -12.79 -8.39 12.54
CA LEU A 72 -11.68 -9.09 13.17
C LEU A 72 -10.85 -8.11 14.01
N ASN A 73 -10.66 -8.45 15.29
CA ASN A 73 -9.82 -7.72 16.24
C ASN A 73 -8.71 -8.63 16.77
N VAL A 74 -7.50 -8.35 16.33
CA VAL A 74 -6.28 -9.05 16.77
C VAL A 74 -5.29 -8.10 17.43
N SER A 75 -5.80 -7.01 18.01
CA SER A 75 -4.98 -6.02 18.71
C SER A 75 -4.27 -6.61 19.92
N SER A 76 -3.13 -5.98 20.31
CA SER A 76 -2.37 -6.29 21.53
C SER A 76 -2.00 -7.77 21.66
N SER A 77 -1.50 -8.39 20.60
CA SER A 77 -1.29 -9.83 20.53
C SER A 77 0.15 -10.22 20.14
N ASN A 78 1.08 -9.25 20.11
CA ASN A 78 2.48 -9.46 19.72
C ASN A 78 2.65 -10.17 18.37
N ILE A 79 1.79 -9.81 17.41
CA ILE A 79 1.76 -10.36 16.05
C ILE A 79 2.80 -9.64 15.21
N SER A 80 3.66 -10.39 14.53
CA SER A 80 4.68 -9.89 13.60
C SER A 80 4.25 -9.99 12.12
N SER A 81 3.29 -10.88 11.84
CA SER A 81 2.82 -11.14 10.47
C SER A 81 1.35 -11.56 10.46
N VAL A 82 0.59 -11.00 9.53
CA VAL A 82 -0.81 -11.37 9.26
C VAL A 82 -0.96 -12.15 7.94
N ILE A 83 0.08 -12.87 7.50
CA ILE A 83 -0.02 -13.78 6.35
C ILE A 83 -1.19 -14.75 6.59
N GLY A 84 -2.07 -14.89 5.58
CA GLY A 84 -3.35 -15.60 5.69
C GLY A 84 -4.56 -14.67 5.79
N LEU A 85 -4.35 -13.36 6.12
CA LEU A 85 -5.43 -12.38 6.18
C LEU A 85 -6.17 -12.22 4.84
N SER A 86 -5.48 -12.38 3.72
CA SER A 86 -6.06 -12.23 2.37
C SER A 86 -7.22 -13.18 2.05
N PHE A 87 -7.40 -14.25 2.81
CA PHE A 87 -8.54 -15.15 2.69
C PHE A 87 -9.82 -14.65 3.36
N PHE A 88 -9.72 -13.63 4.22
CA PHE A 88 -10.85 -13.04 4.95
C PHE A 88 -11.53 -11.94 4.10
N THR A 89 -11.91 -12.23 2.86
CA THR A 89 -12.35 -11.23 1.87
C THR A 89 -13.64 -10.50 2.23
N ASN A 90 -14.43 -10.99 3.18
CA ASN A 90 -15.65 -10.37 3.63
C ASN A 90 -15.47 -9.43 4.85
N ILE A 91 -14.23 -9.24 5.31
CA ILE A 91 -13.94 -8.30 6.41
C ILE A 91 -14.36 -6.89 6.01
N GLN A 92 -15.14 -6.26 6.89
CA GLN A 92 -15.52 -4.85 6.84
C GLN A 92 -14.73 -4.01 7.87
N THR A 93 -14.31 -4.61 8.98
CA THR A 93 -13.49 -3.93 9.99
C THR A 93 -12.37 -4.85 10.44
N PHE A 94 -11.15 -4.33 10.35
CA PHE A 94 -9.95 -5.02 10.81
C PHE A 94 -9.18 -4.15 11.80
N ASN A 95 -8.95 -4.68 12.99
CA ASN A 95 -8.13 -4.05 14.01
C ASN A 95 -6.93 -4.94 14.35
N CYS A 96 -5.73 -4.44 14.05
CA CYS A 96 -4.43 -5.03 14.39
C CYS A 96 -3.54 -4.08 15.18
N GLU A 97 -4.13 -3.12 15.90
CA GLU A 97 -3.39 -2.12 16.69
C GLU A 97 -2.51 -2.77 17.77
N THR A 98 -1.44 -2.08 18.14
CA THR A 98 -0.54 -2.50 19.22
C THR A 98 0.02 -3.92 18.98
N ASN A 99 0.64 -4.08 17.84
CA ASN A 99 1.39 -5.27 17.44
C ASN A 99 2.81 -4.87 16.98
N ILE A 100 3.56 -5.78 16.37
CA ILE A 100 4.92 -5.53 15.88
C ILE A 100 5.02 -5.72 14.35
N LEU A 101 3.93 -5.40 13.65
CA LEU A 101 3.84 -5.54 12.19
C LEU A 101 4.81 -4.57 11.49
N THR A 102 5.62 -5.07 10.58
CA THR A 102 6.45 -4.26 9.67
C THR A 102 5.84 -4.13 8.27
N ASN A 103 4.90 -5.00 7.94
CA ASN A 103 4.15 -5.03 6.69
C ASN A 103 2.68 -5.37 6.96
N LEU A 104 1.78 -4.76 6.20
CA LEU A 104 0.35 -5.03 6.25
C LEU A 104 -0.22 -4.95 4.83
N ASP A 105 -0.66 -6.08 4.30
CA ASP A 105 -1.34 -6.17 3.01
C ASP A 105 -2.85 -6.31 3.24
N VAL A 106 -3.59 -5.28 2.83
CA VAL A 106 -5.06 -5.21 2.86
C VAL A 106 -5.67 -5.09 1.45
N THR A 107 -4.88 -5.21 0.41
CA THR A 107 -5.28 -4.95 -0.99
C THR A 107 -6.41 -5.87 -1.47
N ASN A 108 -6.49 -7.10 -0.95
CA ASN A 108 -7.56 -8.06 -1.25
C ASN A 108 -8.84 -7.85 -0.39
N LEU A 109 -8.82 -6.97 0.61
CA LEU A 109 -9.94 -6.71 1.51
C LEU A 109 -10.83 -5.59 0.95
N THR A 110 -11.40 -5.79 -0.22
CA THR A 110 -12.16 -4.76 -0.95
C THR A 110 -13.46 -4.33 -0.25
N ASN A 111 -13.94 -5.10 0.73
CA ASN A 111 -15.09 -4.77 1.57
C ASN A 111 -14.71 -3.95 2.82
N LEU A 112 -13.41 -3.64 3.01
CA LEU A 112 -12.90 -2.98 4.21
C LEU A 112 -13.46 -1.56 4.33
N ARG A 113 -14.07 -1.25 5.47
CA ARG A 113 -14.64 0.05 5.85
C ARG A 113 -13.88 0.70 7.00
N GLY A 114 -13.34 -0.08 7.90
CA GLY A 114 -12.56 0.40 9.04
C GLY A 114 -11.25 -0.37 9.19
N LEU A 115 -10.15 0.36 9.27
CA LEU A 115 -8.82 -0.20 9.52
C LEU A 115 -8.17 0.48 10.71
N GLY A 116 -7.87 -0.31 11.76
CA GLY A 116 -7.03 0.10 12.89
C GLY A 116 -5.70 -0.65 12.83
N CYS A 117 -4.61 0.07 12.58
CA CYS A 117 -3.25 -0.47 12.58
C CYS A 117 -2.27 0.39 13.38
N SER A 118 -2.79 1.23 14.30
CA SER A 118 -1.97 2.09 15.15
C SER A 118 -0.97 1.30 16.01
N SER A 119 0.13 1.93 16.38
CA SER A 119 1.17 1.34 17.25
C SER A 119 1.71 0.02 16.67
N ASN A 120 2.29 0.13 15.48
CA ASN A 120 3.03 -0.91 14.76
C ASN A 120 4.35 -0.33 14.22
N ASN A 121 5.04 -1.07 13.34
CA ASN A 121 6.30 -0.64 12.72
C ASN A 121 6.17 -0.51 11.18
N LEU A 122 4.98 -0.17 10.69
CA LEU A 122 4.69 -0.10 9.24
C LEU A 122 5.47 1.05 8.58
N GLN A 123 6.18 0.76 7.49
CA GLN A 123 6.89 1.76 6.69
C GLN A 123 6.07 2.28 5.50
N SER A 124 5.10 1.48 5.07
CA SER A 124 4.15 1.80 4.01
C SER A 124 2.80 1.14 4.30
N LEU A 125 1.74 1.72 3.75
CA LEU A 125 0.39 1.15 3.78
C LEU A 125 -0.29 1.49 2.45
N ASP A 126 -0.66 0.44 1.71
CA ASP A 126 -1.41 0.58 0.47
C ASP A 126 -2.89 0.27 0.72
N VAL A 127 -3.74 1.26 0.49
CA VAL A 127 -5.21 1.19 0.62
C VAL A 127 -5.91 1.57 -0.69
N THR A 128 -5.20 1.59 -1.81
CA THR A 128 -5.73 2.03 -3.12
C THR A 128 -6.88 1.15 -3.62
N ASN A 129 -6.94 -0.12 -3.21
CA ASN A 129 -8.05 -1.03 -3.57
C ASN A 129 -9.21 -1.01 -2.55
N ASN A 130 -9.09 -0.26 -1.46
CA ASN A 130 -10.08 -0.24 -0.39
C ASN A 130 -11.07 0.93 -0.56
N HIS A 131 -11.77 0.97 -1.72
CA HIS A 131 -12.70 2.07 -2.08
C HIS A 131 -13.87 2.25 -1.10
N ASN A 132 -14.14 1.26 -0.25
CA ASN A 132 -15.15 1.32 0.80
C ASN A 132 -14.60 1.81 2.14
N LEU A 133 -13.31 2.19 2.20
CA LEU A 133 -12.68 2.63 3.44
C LEU A 133 -13.28 3.95 3.91
N PHE A 134 -13.74 3.95 5.16
CA PHE A 134 -14.45 5.03 5.80
C PHE A 134 -13.64 5.64 6.96
N VAL A 135 -12.85 4.79 7.64
CA VAL A 135 -12.02 5.17 8.79
C VAL A 135 -10.67 4.47 8.74
N LEU A 136 -9.59 5.22 8.98
CA LEU A 136 -8.23 4.70 9.11
C LEU A 136 -7.55 5.25 10.36
N TYR A 137 -7.14 4.36 11.26
CA TYR A 137 -6.31 4.66 12.43
C TYR A 137 -4.94 4.00 12.26
N CYS A 138 -3.91 4.80 12.00
CA CYS A 138 -2.53 4.35 11.78
C CYS A 138 -1.51 5.17 12.59
N ILE A 139 -1.92 5.67 13.77
CA ILE A 139 -1.08 6.45 14.68
C ILE A 139 0.14 5.63 15.10
N GLY A 140 1.31 6.27 15.23
CA GLY A 140 2.50 5.61 15.80
C GLY A 140 3.00 4.47 14.92
N ASN A 141 3.33 4.77 13.68
CA ASN A 141 4.00 3.92 12.73
C ASN A 141 5.24 4.63 12.13
N ASN A 142 5.81 4.09 11.07
CA ASN A 142 6.95 4.66 10.36
C ASN A 142 6.58 5.04 8.91
N LEU A 143 5.30 5.37 8.65
CA LEU A 143 4.81 5.65 7.31
C LEU A 143 5.50 6.89 6.73
N SER A 144 6.02 6.78 5.50
CA SER A 144 6.67 7.88 4.78
C SER A 144 5.70 8.68 3.90
N SER A 145 4.63 8.05 3.46
CA SER A 145 3.53 8.67 2.71
C SER A 145 2.23 7.93 2.95
N LEU A 146 1.10 8.59 2.72
CA LEU A 146 -0.22 7.98 2.78
C LEU A 146 -1.08 8.54 1.65
N ASN A 147 -1.68 7.63 0.88
CA ASN A 147 -2.54 7.98 -0.26
C ASN A 147 -3.95 7.42 -0.06
N LEU A 148 -4.93 8.33 0.09
CA LEU A 148 -6.35 8.04 0.26
C LEU A 148 -7.21 8.55 -0.92
N ASN A 149 -6.60 8.90 -2.04
CA ASN A 149 -7.32 9.44 -3.19
C ASN A 149 -8.38 8.47 -3.76
N GLU A 150 -8.20 7.17 -3.57
CA GLU A 150 -9.14 6.14 -4.04
C GLU A 150 -10.21 5.76 -2.99
N CYS A 151 -10.38 6.57 -1.92
CA CYS A 151 -11.32 6.32 -0.83
C CYS A 151 -12.47 7.35 -0.82
N PRO A 152 -13.46 7.28 -1.73
CA PRO A 152 -14.43 8.35 -1.99
C PRO A 152 -15.47 8.58 -0.88
N ILE A 153 -15.54 7.70 0.11
CA ILE A 153 -16.47 7.82 1.25
C ILE A 153 -15.74 7.97 2.59
N PHE A 154 -14.50 8.41 2.55
CA PHE A 154 -13.61 8.50 3.71
C PHE A 154 -14.01 9.67 4.63
N ILE A 155 -14.04 9.47 5.95
CA ILE A 155 -14.44 10.52 6.91
C ILE A 155 -13.46 10.74 8.06
N ALA A 156 -12.66 9.74 8.43
CA ALA A 156 -11.81 9.87 9.61
C ALA A 156 -10.41 9.28 9.40
N LEU A 157 -9.39 10.12 9.57
CA LEU A 157 -7.99 9.77 9.53
C LEU A 157 -7.29 10.16 10.83
N LEU A 158 -6.68 9.18 11.49
CA LEU A 158 -5.74 9.41 12.57
C LEU A 158 -4.37 8.82 12.17
N CYS A 159 -3.43 9.68 11.73
CA CYS A 159 -2.09 9.28 11.27
C CYS A 159 -0.96 10.06 11.94
N SER A 160 -1.21 10.57 13.15
CA SER A 160 -0.20 11.24 13.97
C SER A 160 0.97 10.32 14.33
N TYR A 161 2.13 10.89 14.67
CA TYR A 161 3.32 10.13 15.06
C TYR A 161 3.77 9.13 13.98
N ASN A 162 4.01 9.66 12.78
CA ASN A 162 4.59 8.96 11.65
C ASN A 162 5.78 9.74 11.06
N ASN A 163 6.32 9.29 9.94
CA ASN A 163 7.41 9.96 9.21
C ASN A 163 6.92 10.52 7.87
N LEU A 164 5.64 10.93 7.78
CA LEU A 164 5.04 11.36 6.53
C LEU A 164 5.78 12.57 5.95
N THR A 165 6.10 12.47 4.68
CA THR A 165 6.56 13.58 3.83
C THR A 165 5.42 14.12 2.96
N SER A 166 4.41 13.29 2.68
CA SER A 166 3.24 13.63 1.88
C SER A 166 1.99 12.91 2.36
N LEU A 167 0.86 13.62 2.28
CA LEU A 167 -0.47 13.11 2.60
C LEU A 167 -1.43 13.48 1.46
N PHE A 168 -2.13 12.48 0.89
CA PHE A 168 -3.03 12.65 -0.24
C PHE A 168 -4.46 12.32 0.17
N LEU A 169 -5.35 13.33 0.10
CA LEU A 169 -6.75 13.31 0.54
C LEU A 169 -7.70 13.78 -0.56
N ARG A 170 -7.27 13.86 -1.83
CA ARG A 170 -8.13 14.28 -2.92
C ARG A 170 -9.02 13.15 -3.40
N ASN A 171 -10.01 12.80 -2.62
CA ASN A 171 -10.87 11.64 -2.77
C ASN A 171 -12.34 11.97 -3.04
N GLY A 172 -12.70 13.27 -3.08
CA GLY A 172 -14.07 13.73 -3.28
C GLY A 172 -14.95 13.63 -2.03
N SER A 173 -14.38 13.27 -0.86
CA SER A 173 -15.08 13.23 0.41
C SER A 173 -14.85 14.52 1.23
N ASN A 174 -15.28 14.54 2.48
CA ASN A 174 -15.02 15.63 3.40
C ASN A 174 -14.72 15.02 4.77
N GLU A 175 -13.45 15.03 5.14
CA GLU A 175 -12.98 14.43 6.38
C GLU A 175 -13.49 15.22 7.58
N GLN A 176 -14.27 14.55 8.44
CA GLN A 176 -14.82 15.13 9.66
C GLN A 176 -13.84 15.07 10.83
N GLN A 177 -12.95 14.08 10.80
CA GLN A 177 -11.89 13.92 11.79
C GLN A 177 -10.56 13.70 11.07
N LEU A 178 -9.61 14.64 11.25
CA LEU A 178 -8.32 14.60 10.60
C LEU A 178 -7.22 14.96 11.60
N GLU A 179 -6.39 13.98 11.95
CA GLU A 179 -5.25 14.14 12.86
C GLU A 179 -3.96 13.63 12.22
N PHE A 180 -3.04 14.54 11.90
CA PHE A 180 -1.75 14.21 11.29
C PHE A 180 -0.57 14.94 11.96
N ASN A 181 -0.72 15.34 13.23
CA ASN A 181 0.35 15.97 13.99
C ASN A 181 1.55 15.01 14.19
N HIS A 182 2.69 15.54 14.67
CA HIS A 182 3.91 14.74 14.89
C HIS A 182 4.37 13.95 13.65
N ASN A 183 4.32 14.61 12.48
CA ASN A 183 4.97 14.16 11.25
C ASN A 183 6.03 15.21 10.86
N PRO A 184 7.21 15.22 11.50
CA PRO A 184 8.15 16.35 11.43
C PRO A 184 8.68 16.62 10.02
N ASN A 185 8.58 15.66 9.12
CA ASN A 185 9.07 15.74 7.75
C ASN A 185 7.95 16.03 6.73
N LEU A 186 6.74 16.43 7.18
CA LEU A 186 5.61 16.66 6.29
C LEU A 186 5.84 17.92 5.44
N LEU A 187 5.92 17.73 4.13
CA LEU A 187 6.20 18.77 3.12
C LEU A 187 4.98 19.09 2.26
N SER A 188 4.02 18.17 2.13
CA SER A 188 2.86 18.37 1.29
C SER A 188 1.62 17.67 1.84
N VAL A 189 0.50 18.39 1.79
CA VAL A 189 -0.85 17.84 1.98
C VAL A 189 -1.66 18.19 0.75
N CYS A 190 -2.23 17.19 0.11
CA CYS A 190 -3.08 17.36 -1.04
C CYS A 190 -4.50 16.97 -0.71
N GLY A 191 -5.48 17.84 -0.98
CA GLY A 191 -6.90 17.61 -0.71
C GLY A 191 -7.79 18.17 -1.79
N ASP A 192 -9.09 18.04 -1.61
CA ASP A 192 -10.10 18.59 -2.50
C ASP A 192 -10.15 20.12 -2.42
N ASP A 193 -10.56 20.78 -3.50
CA ASP A 193 -10.57 22.24 -3.58
C ASP A 193 -11.37 22.92 -2.45
N ASN A 194 -12.45 22.27 -1.98
CA ASN A 194 -13.29 22.76 -0.88
C ASN A 194 -12.68 22.56 0.51
N GLU A 195 -11.63 21.75 0.65
CA GLU A 195 -10.98 21.43 1.92
C GLU A 195 -9.68 22.21 2.16
N LEU A 196 -9.10 22.83 1.13
CA LEU A 196 -7.79 23.47 1.19
C LEU A 196 -7.65 24.46 2.35
N THR A 197 -8.70 25.23 2.64
CA THR A 197 -8.67 26.19 3.76
C THR A 197 -8.60 25.48 5.10
N GLY A 198 -9.35 24.37 5.28
CA GLY A 198 -9.30 23.55 6.50
C GLY A 198 -7.96 22.88 6.69
N LEU A 199 -7.41 22.30 5.61
CA LEU A 199 -6.10 21.67 5.60
C LEU A 199 -4.97 22.68 5.91
N GLN A 200 -5.03 23.88 5.33
CA GLN A 200 -4.04 24.94 5.63
C GLN A 200 -4.11 25.38 7.10
N ASN A 201 -5.31 25.49 7.66
CA ASN A 201 -5.49 25.81 9.08
C ASN A 201 -4.90 24.69 9.97
N ALA A 202 -5.10 23.42 9.63
CA ALA A 202 -4.52 22.29 10.35
C ALA A 202 -2.99 22.27 10.25
N VAL A 203 -2.42 22.49 9.07
CA VAL A 203 -0.98 22.62 8.82
C VAL A 203 -0.38 23.74 9.70
N ASN A 204 -1.02 24.91 9.74
CA ASN A 204 -0.59 26.04 10.58
C ASN A 204 -0.72 25.72 12.07
N TYR A 205 -1.82 25.11 12.50
CA TYR A 205 -2.08 24.72 13.89
C TYR A 205 -1.04 23.73 14.42
N TYR A 206 -0.63 22.77 13.58
CA TYR A 206 0.42 21.79 13.93
C TYR A 206 1.84 22.34 13.76
N GLY A 207 2.01 23.58 13.28
CA GLY A 207 3.31 24.25 13.18
C GLY A 207 4.18 23.79 12.00
N TYR A 208 3.61 23.26 10.94
CA TYR A 208 4.35 22.85 9.74
C TYR A 208 4.69 24.05 8.84
N THR A 209 5.83 24.68 9.07
CA THR A 209 6.22 25.92 8.37
C THR A 209 6.61 25.73 6.90
N ASN A 210 7.01 24.52 6.51
CA ASN A 210 7.47 24.20 5.14
C ASN A 210 6.51 23.26 4.40
N CYS A 211 5.29 23.06 4.91
CA CYS A 211 4.30 22.20 4.29
C CYS A 211 3.41 23.00 3.34
N THR A 212 3.30 22.53 2.10
CA THR A 212 2.41 23.10 1.09
C THR A 212 1.07 22.37 1.07
N VAL A 213 -0.02 23.12 0.98
CA VAL A 213 -1.38 22.58 0.77
C VAL A 213 -1.82 22.89 -0.65
N SER A 214 -2.31 21.88 -1.40
CA SER A 214 -2.67 22.03 -2.80
C SER A 214 -3.76 21.04 -3.19
N SER A 215 -4.56 21.37 -4.19
CA SER A 215 -5.45 20.39 -4.85
C SER A 215 -4.78 19.68 -6.04
N VAL A 216 -3.55 20.05 -6.37
CA VAL A 216 -2.76 19.35 -7.37
C VAL A 216 -1.96 18.26 -6.67
N CYS A 217 -2.53 17.06 -6.61
CA CYS A 217 -1.92 15.87 -5.99
C CYS A 217 -0.89 15.22 -6.92
N SER A 218 -0.01 15.98 -7.50
CA SER A 218 1.18 15.37 -8.05
C SER A 218 2.08 15.00 -6.86
N LEU A 219 2.65 13.80 -6.88
CA LEU A 219 3.92 13.55 -6.21
C LEU A 219 4.97 14.43 -6.94
N SER A 220 4.84 15.73 -6.85
CA SER A 220 5.92 16.61 -7.19
C SER A 220 6.83 16.65 -5.93
N THR A 221 7.80 15.75 -5.90
CA THR A 221 9.11 16.36 -6.23
C THR A 221 8.77 17.41 -7.25
N SER A 222 8.87 18.73 -6.92
CA SER A 222 8.73 19.83 -7.90
C SER A 222 9.03 19.23 -9.26
N SER A 223 8.07 19.21 -10.21
CA SER A 223 8.24 18.37 -11.39
C SER A 223 9.54 18.85 -12.01
N PHE A 224 10.60 18.13 -11.66
CA PHE A 224 11.92 18.35 -12.22
C PHE A 224 11.77 17.75 -13.60
N GLU A 225 10.94 18.47 -14.40
CA GLU A 225 10.66 18.04 -15.74
C GLU A 225 11.99 17.98 -16.47
N PHE A 226 12.33 16.76 -16.90
CA PHE A 226 13.63 16.51 -17.52
C PHE A 226 13.98 17.59 -18.55
N ASN A 227 13.04 17.96 -19.40
CA ASN A 227 13.23 18.92 -20.48
C ASN A 227 13.46 20.38 -20.02
N ASP A 228 13.09 20.74 -18.79
CA ASP A 228 13.33 22.07 -18.24
C ASP A 228 14.79 22.26 -17.84
N TYR A 229 15.45 21.16 -17.49
CA TYR A 229 16.79 21.18 -16.90
C TYR A 229 17.84 20.41 -17.67
N PHE A 230 17.42 19.38 -18.45
CA PHE A 230 18.31 18.53 -19.21
C PHE A 230 17.85 18.38 -20.66
N SER A 231 18.79 18.10 -21.54
CA SER A 231 18.53 17.58 -22.88
C SER A 231 19.52 16.48 -23.22
N LEU A 232 19.03 15.44 -23.91
CA LEU A 232 19.82 14.30 -24.38
C LEU A 232 20.05 14.41 -25.86
N TYR A 233 21.31 14.28 -26.31
CA TYR A 233 21.64 14.31 -27.73
C TYR A 233 22.91 13.51 -28.06
N PRO A 234 22.98 12.93 -29.26
CA PRO A 234 21.88 12.72 -30.16
C PRO A 234 20.87 11.71 -29.58
N ASN A 235 19.61 11.79 -29.98
CA ASN A 235 18.60 10.78 -29.68
C ASN A 235 17.74 10.61 -30.94
N PRO A 236 17.85 9.49 -31.68
CA PRO A 236 18.62 8.27 -31.38
C PRO A 236 20.13 8.43 -31.33
N VAL A 237 20.81 7.55 -30.55
CA VAL A 237 22.26 7.56 -30.34
C VAL A 237 22.89 6.24 -30.76
N SER A 238 24.10 6.31 -31.40
CA SER A 238 24.86 5.13 -31.80
C SER A 238 26.06 4.82 -30.88
N GLY A 239 26.65 5.82 -30.24
CA GLY A 239 27.84 5.64 -29.39
C GLY A 239 27.81 6.50 -28.13
N LEU A 240 28.00 7.82 -28.28
CA LEU A 240 28.12 8.73 -27.15
C LEU A 240 26.81 9.52 -26.93
N LEU A 241 26.16 9.31 -25.79
CA LEU A 241 24.98 10.08 -25.38
C LEU A 241 25.44 11.28 -24.55
N ASN A 242 25.15 12.49 -25.02
CA ASN A 242 25.49 13.71 -24.31
C ASN A 242 24.29 14.21 -23.50
N ILE A 243 24.58 14.78 -22.34
CA ILE A 243 23.62 15.43 -21.44
C ILE A 243 23.99 16.90 -21.38
N GLN A 244 23.10 17.75 -21.83
CA GLN A 244 23.22 19.18 -21.64
C GLN A 244 22.38 19.61 -20.44
N THR A 245 23.00 20.33 -19.51
CA THR A 245 22.34 20.94 -18.37
C THR A 245 21.95 22.37 -18.66
N LYS A 246 20.81 22.79 -18.09
CA LYS A 246 20.40 24.20 -18.05
C LYS A 246 20.46 24.64 -16.57
N ASN A 247 20.63 25.95 -16.33
CA ASN A 247 20.51 26.54 -14.97
C ASN A 247 21.54 26.06 -13.92
N ASN A 248 22.80 25.81 -14.32
CA ASN A 248 23.91 25.47 -13.41
C ASN A 248 23.63 24.30 -12.46
N ILE A 249 22.99 23.26 -12.95
CA ILE A 249 22.67 22.06 -12.18
C ILE A 249 23.89 21.15 -12.07
N GLN A 250 24.14 20.61 -10.88
CA GLN A 250 25.19 19.64 -10.62
C GLN A 250 24.61 18.23 -10.65
N ILE A 251 25.09 17.41 -11.57
CA ILE A 251 24.72 15.97 -11.63
C ILE A 251 25.55 15.23 -10.60
N SER A 252 24.90 14.45 -9.74
CA SER A 252 25.56 13.60 -8.76
C SER A 252 25.71 12.14 -9.21
N SER A 253 24.77 11.62 -10.00
CA SER A 253 24.90 10.30 -10.61
C SER A 253 23.89 10.10 -11.74
N ILE A 254 24.21 9.17 -12.66
CA ILE A 254 23.34 8.78 -13.75
C ILE A 254 23.18 7.28 -13.74
N SER A 255 21.95 6.79 -13.94
CA SER A 255 21.63 5.37 -14.02
C SER A 255 20.86 5.08 -15.31
N ILE A 256 21.23 4.01 -16.01
CA ILE A 256 20.56 3.56 -17.24
C ILE A 256 19.92 2.20 -16.99
N TYR A 257 18.66 2.05 -17.41
CA TYR A 257 17.83 0.87 -17.25
C TYR A 257 17.29 0.41 -18.61
N ASN A 258 17.10 -0.91 -18.75
CA ASN A 258 16.35 -1.44 -19.90
C ASN A 258 14.83 -1.29 -19.70
N THR A 259 14.04 -1.71 -20.70
CA THR A 259 12.57 -1.67 -20.65
C THR A 259 11.94 -2.57 -19.58
N LEU A 260 12.69 -3.54 -19.02
CA LEU A 260 12.27 -4.39 -17.90
C LEU A 260 12.62 -3.79 -16.53
N GLY A 261 13.20 -2.57 -16.49
CA GLY A 261 13.62 -1.91 -15.26
C GLY A 261 14.93 -2.44 -14.66
N GLN A 262 15.68 -3.28 -15.38
CA GLN A 262 16.98 -3.77 -14.93
C GLN A 262 18.04 -2.68 -15.10
N LEU A 263 18.81 -2.42 -14.04
CA LEU A 263 19.93 -1.49 -14.05
C LEU A 263 21.09 -2.05 -14.88
N LEU A 264 21.53 -1.29 -15.91
CA LEU A 264 22.60 -1.69 -16.83
C LEU A 264 23.88 -0.92 -16.59
N LEU A 265 23.79 0.37 -16.26
CA LEU A 265 24.94 1.25 -16.09
C LEU A 265 24.69 2.25 -14.98
N VAL A 266 25.71 2.49 -14.15
CA VAL A 266 25.77 3.60 -13.21
C VAL A 266 27.03 4.39 -13.49
N VAL A 267 26.87 5.69 -13.72
CA VAL A 267 27.97 6.64 -13.88
C VAL A 267 27.98 7.52 -12.62
N PRO A 268 28.95 7.34 -11.71
CA PRO A 268 29.16 8.24 -10.60
C PRO A 268 29.85 9.51 -11.10
N ASP A 269 29.52 10.64 -10.50
CA ASP A 269 30.06 11.97 -10.79
C ASP A 269 29.68 12.60 -12.15
N ALA A 270 29.81 13.92 -12.21
CA ALA A 270 29.33 14.80 -13.27
C ALA A 270 29.94 14.52 -14.64
N THR A 271 29.56 13.43 -15.27
CA THR A 271 29.93 13.15 -16.66
C THR A 271 28.77 13.61 -17.55
N TYR A 272 29.03 14.55 -18.41
CA TYR A 272 28.06 15.08 -19.39
C TYR A 272 27.98 14.26 -20.69
N ALA A 273 28.74 13.17 -20.79
CA ALA A 273 28.77 12.28 -21.94
C ALA A 273 28.93 10.83 -21.49
N ILE A 274 28.05 9.95 -21.94
CA ILE A 274 27.97 8.54 -21.55
C ILE A 274 28.22 7.67 -22.78
N ASP A 275 29.20 6.77 -22.71
CA ASP A 275 29.40 5.77 -23.75
C ASP A 275 28.32 4.68 -23.62
N VAL A 276 27.44 4.61 -24.61
CA VAL A 276 26.38 3.63 -24.76
C VAL A 276 26.64 2.68 -25.94
N SER A 277 27.86 2.66 -26.49
CA SER A 277 28.22 1.86 -27.68
C SER A 277 28.00 0.34 -27.44
N THR A 278 28.15 -0.13 -26.20
CA THR A 278 28.00 -1.53 -25.83
C THR A 278 26.54 -1.97 -25.64
N LEU A 279 25.59 -1.02 -25.63
CA LEU A 279 24.16 -1.34 -25.49
C LEU A 279 23.59 -1.79 -26.84
N ASN A 280 22.63 -2.73 -26.80
CA ASN A 280 21.89 -3.16 -27.97
C ASN A 280 21.00 -2.05 -28.55
N SER A 281 20.56 -2.19 -29.80
CA SER A 281 19.62 -1.24 -30.41
C SER A 281 18.23 -1.40 -29.87
N GLU A 282 17.88 -0.61 -28.84
CA GLU A 282 16.62 -0.65 -28.10
C GLU A 282 16.29 0.72 -27.48
N THR A 283 15.15 0.82 -26.79
CA THR A 283 14.80 1.96 -25.94
C THR A 283 15.30 1.74 -24.52
N TYR A 284 15.91 2.76 -23.93
CA TYR A 284 16.43 2.76 -22.57
C TYR A 284 15.84 3.90 -21.76
N PHE A 285 15.76 3.70 -20.43
CA PHE A 285 15.41 4.74 -19.48
C PHE A 285 16.69 5.26 -18.81
N ILE A 286 16.78 6.57 -18.67
CA ILE A 286 17.85 7.26 -17.96
C ILE A 286 17.29 7.99 -16.75
N LYS A 287 17.94 7.82 -15.61
CA LYS A 287 17.66 8.51 -14.35
C LYS A 287 18.88 9.35 -13.99
N ILE A 288 18.68 10.66 -13.83
CA ILE A 288 19.72 11.61 -13.42
C ILE A 288 19.40 12.10 -12.02
N ASN A 289 20.31 11.89 -11.09
CA ASN A 289 20.26 12.50 -9.76
C ASN A 289 21.10 13.79 -9.78
N SER A 290 20.56 14.87 -9.23
CA SER A 290 21.22 16.18 -9.18
C SER A 290 20.98 16.88 -7.84
N ASP A 291 21.66 18.03 -7.65
CA ASP A 291 21.47 18.93 -6.50
C ASP A 291 20.05 19.55 -6.42
N LYS A 292 19.24 19.44 -7.47
CA LYS A 292 17.87 19.97 -7.55
C LYS A 292 16.80 18.87 -7.49
N GLY A 293 17.18 17.60 -7.60
CA GLY A 293 16.26 16.49 -7.59
C GLY A 293 16.59 15.42 -8.62
N VAL A 294 15.61 14.54 -8.87
CA VAL A 294 15.73 13.36 -9.74
C VAL A 294 14.95 13.59 -11.02
N ALA A 295 15.60 13.50 -12.18
CA ALA A 295 14.97 13.57 -13.49
C ALA A 295 15.02 12.22 -14.19
N ASN A 296 13.94 11.87 -14.89
CA ASN A 296 13.85 10.65 -15.68
C ASN A 296 13.50 10.98 -17.13
N SER A 297 14.13 10.26 -18.08
CA SER A 297 13.81 10.36 -19.50
C SER A 297 14.05 9.02 -20.19
N LYS A 298 13.87 9.01 -21.51
CA LYS A 298 14.18 7.85 -22.36
C LYS A 298 15.03 8.26 -23.55
N PHE A 299 15.86 7.34 -24.04
CA PHE A 299 16.58 7.50 -25.30
C PHE A 299 16.53 6.21 -26.12
N ILE A 300 16.77 6.35 -27.40
CA ILE A 300 16.80 5.24 -28.37
C ILE A 300 18.26 5.00 -28.78
N LYS A 301 18.73 3.77 -28.60
CA LYS A 301 20.03 3.30 -29.09
C LYS A 301 19.85 2.68 -30.48
N GLN A 302 20.67 3.10 -31.44
CA GLN A 302 20.77 2.54 -32.77
C GLN A 302 22.04 1.71 -32.95
#